data_5fd114a30e0ee6e271d9f63664d8f3d7
#
_entry.id   5fd114a30e0ee6e271d9f63664d8f3d7
#
_cell.length_a   1.000
_cell.length_b   1.000
_cell.length_c   1.000
_cell.angle_alpha   90.00
_cell.angle_beta   90.00
_cell.angle_gamma   90.00
#
_symmetry.space_group_name_H-M   'P 1'
#
loop_
_entity.id
_entity.type
_entity.pdbx_description
1 polymer ?
#
loop_
_entity_poly.entity_id
_entity_poly.type
_entity_poly.pdbx_seq_one_letter_code
_entity_poly.pdbx_strand_id
1 'polypeptide(L)'
;MKNNKEMRVGMLLNYLSMALEGIIIFAFNPFIIRELGQENYGVYSLMNSFTGYLSVFEFGLGTTIIRYISKYNEEKNDTTKESFLSIIFGIYFLIALLIIIVCVILYFSLNNIFSGSLSLEQIKLAKRLFIIISASITLTTIGSVFSAIISGYEKFIFSRSVVLVTTLLNALLTLGVLIISPTAELLSMITLVVSFTSI
;
A
#
# COMPACT_ATOMS: atom_id res chain seq x y z
N MET A 1 14.68 -25.26 -16.02
CA MET A 1 13.36 -25.25 -16.71
C MET A 1 12.18 -24.86 -15.78
N LYS A 2 12.19 -25.24 -14.49
CA LYS A 2 11.11 -24.89 -13.52
C LYS A 2 11.02 -23.37 -13.32
N ASN A 3 12.15 -22.69 -13.22
CA ASN A 3 12.28 -21.26 -13.00
C ASN A 3 11.66 -20.39 -14.11
N ASN A 4 11.82 -20.78 -15.38
CA ASN A 4 11.23 -20.07 -16.52
C ASN A 4 9.70 -20.11 -16.55
N LYS A 5 9.09 -21.19 -16.03
CA LYS A 5 7.62 -21.32 -15.93
C LYS A 5 7.08 -20.43 -14.83
N GLU A 6 7.70 -20.42 -13.67
CA GLU A 6 7.30 -19.56 -12.56
C GLU A 6 7.41 -18.08 -12.93
N MET A 7 8.49 -17.69 -13.58
CA MET A 7 8.69 -16.31 -14.06
C MET A 7 7.62 -15.90 -15.08
N ARG A 8 7.32 -16.74 -16.08
CA ARG A 8 6.28 -16.44 -17.09
C ARG A 8 4.90 -16.33 -16.48
N VAL A 9 4.52 -17.28 -15.61
CA VAL A 9 3.23 -17.24 -14.91
C VAL A 9 3.15 -16.05 -13.98
N GLY A 10 4.22 -15.73 -13.24
CA GLY A 10 4.30 -14.53 -12.40
C GLY A 10 4.13 -13.23 -13.20
N MET A 11 4.72 -13.13 -14.39
CA MET A 11 4.53 -11.97 -15.28
C MET A 11 3.08 -11.87 -15.76
N LEU A 12 2.46 -12.97 -16.18
CA LEU A 12 1.05 -12.98 -16.60
C LEU A 12 0.13 -12.55 -15.46
N LEU A 13 0.34 -13.05 -14.25
CA LEU A 13 -0.42 -12.65 -13.06
C LEU A 13 -0.22 -11.16 -12.75
N ASN A 14 0.99 -10.63 -12.94
CA ASN A 14 1.25 -9.21 -12.75
C ASN A 14 0.46 -8.33 -13.73
N TYR A 15 0.48 -8.68 -15.03
CA TYR A 15 -0.31 -7.94 -16.04
C TYR A 15 -1.80 -8.07 -15.78
N LEU A 16 -2.27 -9.24 -15.35
CA LEU A 16 -3.66 -9.45 -14.98
C LEU A 16 -4.05 -8.57 -13.78
N SER A 17 -3.22 -8.51 -12.74
CA SER A 17 -3.46 -7.63 -11.58
C SER A 17 -3.52 -6.17 -11.98
N MET A 18 -2.57 -5.69 -12.80
CA MET A 18 -2.57 -4.31 -13.29
C MET A 18 -3.82 -3.97 -14.12
N ALA A 19 -4.25 -4.89 -14.99
CA ALA A 19 -5.46 -4.72 -15.78
C ALA A 19 -6.71 -4.68 -14.88
N LEU A 20 -6.81 -5.57 -13.89
CA LEU A 20 -7.90 -5.59 -12.91
C LEU A 20 -7.92 -4.31 -12.07
N GLU A 21 -6.78 -3.85 -11.57
CA GLU A 21 -6.68 -2.58 -10.83
C GLU A 21 -7.18 -1.41 -11.68
N GLY A 22 -6.75 -1.33 -12.94
CA GLY A 22 -7.23 -0.30 -13.88
C GLY A 22 -8.74 -0.35 -14.08
N ILE A 23 -9.31 -1.54 -14.32
CA ILE A 23 -10.76 -1.73 -14.49
C ILE A 23 -11.51 -1.32 -13.21
N ILE A 24 -11.03 -1.75 -12.03
CA ILE A 24 -11.63 -1.42 -10.74
C ILE A 24 -11.64 0.10 -10.52
N ILE A 25 -10.51 0.78 -10.77
CA ILE A 25 -10.42 2.24 -10.63
C ILE A 25 -11.42 2.93 -11.57
N PHE A 26 -11.45 2.56 -12.84
CA PHE A 26 -12.36 3.17 -13.81
C PHE A 26 -13.84 2.90 -13.49
N ALA A 27 -14.17 1.70 -13.02
CA ALA A 27 -15.54 1.33 -12.69
C ALA A 27 -15.99 1.98 -11.37
N PHE A 28 -15.14 1.99 -10.34
CA PHE A 28 -15.56 2.39 -8.99
C PHE A 28 -15.47 3.88 -8.74
N ASN A 29 -14.52 4.61 -9.35
CA ASN A 29 -14.39 6.05 -9.12
C ASN A 29 -15.68 6.83 -9.39
N PRO A 30 -16.42 6.61 -10.51
CA PRO A 30 -17.68 7.32 -10.72
C PRO A 30 -18.73 7.02 -9.64
N PHE A 31 -18.80 5.76 -9.15
CA PHE A 31 -19.70 5.38 -8.07
C PHE A 31 -19.29 6.03 -6.75
N ILE A 32 -18.01 6.00 -6.42
CA ILE A 32 -17.50 6.62 -5.19
C ILE A 32 -17.79 8.14 -5.19
N ILE A 33 -17.54 8.82 -6.32
CA ILE A 33 -17.84 10.24 -6.45
C ILE A 33 -19.33 10.52 -6.27
N ARG A 34 -20.17 9.70 -6.87
CA ARG A 34 -21.62 9.85 -6.80
C ARG A 34 -22.16 9.67 -5.38
N GLU A 35 -21.69 8.63 -4.68
CA GLU A 35 -22.21 8.25 -3.36
C GLU A 35 -21.63 9.11 -2.23
N LEU A 36 -20.34 9.49 -2.30
CA LEU A 36 -19.74 10.39 -1.30
C LEU A 36 -20.08 11.86 -1.53
N GLY A 37 -20.45 12.23 -2.74
CA GLY A 37 -20.51 13.62 -3.19
C GLY A 37 -19.14 14.19 -3.51
N GLN A 38 -19.10 15.18 -4.37
CA GLN A 38 -17.87 15.76 -4.91
C GLN A 38 -16.93 16.32 -3.84
N GLU A 39 -17.48 16.94 -2.79
CA GLU A 39 -16.70 17.56 -1.72
C GLU A 39 -15.99 16.51 -0.85
N ASN A 40 -16.72 15.49 -0.35
CA ASN A 40 -16.14 14.45 0.49
C ASN A 40 -15.18 13.57 -0.29
N TYR A 41 -15.48 13.30 -1.57
CA TYR A 41 -14.55 12.60 -2.46
C TYR A 41 -13.26 13.40 -2.68
N GLY A 42 -13.36 14.73 -2.82
CA GLY A 42 -12.20 15.61 -2.92
C GLY A 42 -11.28 15.48 -1.70
N VAL A 43 -11.85 15.52 -0.49
CA VAL A 43 -11.08 15.31 0.75
C VAL A 43 -10.48 13.90 0.82
N TYR A 44 -11.24 12.87 0.47
CA TYR A 44 -10.78 11.49 0.42
C TYR A 44 -9.60 11.31 -0.55
N SER A 45 -9.74 11.83 -1.78
CA SER A 45 -8.70 11.77 -2.81
C SER A 45 -7.45 12.54 -2.41
N LEU A 46 -7.62 13.72 -1.81
CA LEU A 46 -6.53 14.54 -1.30
C LEU A 46 -5.73 13.79 -0.22
N MET A 47 -6.41 13.16 0.74
CA MET A 47 -5.74 12.39 1.79
C MET A 47 -5.03 11.15 1.21
N ASN A 48 -5.63 10.46 0.26
CA ASN A 48 -4.98 9.33 -0.41
C ASN A 48 -3.73 9.75 -1.23
N SER A 49 -3.66 10.98 -1.73
CA SER A 49 -2.47 11.47 -2.43
C SER A 49 -1.22 11.48 -1.56
N PHE A 50 -1.35 11.60 -0.24
CA PHE A 50 -0.23 11.50 0.69
C PHE A 50 0.44 10.12 0.66
N THR A 51 -0.29 9.04 0.34
CA THR A 51 0.30 7.70 0.17
C THR A 51 1.38 7.70 -0.91
N GLY A 52 1.11 8.33 -2.05
CA GLY A 52 2.06 8.43 -3.15
C GLY A 52 3.34 9.18 -2.77
N TYR A 53 3.22 10.26 -2.00
CA TYR A 53 4.40 11.01 -1.53
C TYR A 53 5.20 10.24 -0.49
N LEU A 54 4.55 9.53 0.42
CA LEU A 54 5.24 8.79 1.48
C LEU A 54 5.90 7.50 0.97
N SER A 55 5.38 6.89 -0.11
CA SER A 55 6.01 5.73 -0.74
C SER A 55 7.40 6.02 -1.32
N VAL A 56 7.72 7.30 -1.57
CA VAL A 56 9.06 7.72 -2.01
C VAL A 56 10.13 7.35 -0.97
N PHE A 57 9.80 7.25 0.32
CA PHE A 57 10.76 6.86 1.36
C PHE A 57 11.29 5.42 1.21
N GLU A 58 10.64 4.58 0.43
CA GLU A 58 11.13 3.22 0.16
C GLU A 58 12.30 3.19 -0.84
N PHE A 59 12.52 4.22 -1.66
CA PHE A 59 13.68 4.44 -2.56
C PHE A 59 14.20 3.20 -3.29
N GLY A 60 13.32 2.33 -3.76
CA GLY A 60 13.72 1.11 -4.47
C GLY A 60 14.42 0.05 -3.61
N LEU A 61 14.31 0.14 -2.27
CA LEU A 61 14.85 -0.87 -1.35
C LEU A 61 14.31 -2.27 -1.64
N GLY A 62 13.05 -2.38 -2.06
CA GLY A 62 12.46 -3.66 -2.47
C GLY A 62 13.25 -4.36 -3.57
N THR A 63 13.68 -3.63 -4.61
CA THR A 63 14.50 -4.19 -5.70
C THR A 63 15.88 -4.62 -5.22
N THR A 64 16.45 -3.88 -4.26
CA THR A 64 17.72 -4.21 -3.61
C THR A 64 17.60 -5.52 -2.83
N ILE A 65 16.54 -5.68 -2.05
CA ILE A 65 16.26 -6.90 -1.29
C ILE A 65 16.17 -8.11 -2.25
N ILE A 66 15.34 -7.99 -3.29
CA ILE A 66 15.16 -9.06 -4.28
C ILE A 66 16.51 -9.50 -4.86
N ARG A 67 17.34 -8.53 -5.29
CA ARG A 67 18.64 -8.80 -5.89
C ARG A 67 19.59 -9.51 -4.94
N TYR A 68 19.75 -9.01 -3.71
CA TYR A 68 20.72 -9.59 -2.78
C TYR A 68 20.27 -10.93 -2.19
N ILE A 69 18.97 -11.10 -1.91
CA ILE A 69 18.42 -12.39 -1.47
C ILE A 69 18.64 -13.46 -2.55
N SER A 70 18.31 -13.14 -3.82
CA SER A 70 18.54 -14.08 -4.94
C SER A 70 20.02 -14.46 -5.05
N LYS A 71 20.93 -13.47 -4.96
CA LYS A 71 22.38 -13.71 -5.01
C LYS A 71 22.86 -14.62 -3.88
N TYR A 72 22.53 -14.30 -2.63
CA TYR A 72 22.98 -15.07 -1.46
C TYR A 72 22.37 -16.49 -1.44
N ASN A 73 21.18 -16.64 -2.00
CA ASN A 73 20.54 -17.93 -2.13
C ASN A 73 21.24 -18.82 -3.17
N GLU A 74 21.71 -18.25 -4.29
CA GLU A 74 22.52 -18.94 -5.29
C GLU A 74 23.90 -19.33 -4.73
N GLU A 75 24.55 -18.43 -4.00
CA GLU A 75 25.86 -18.64 -3.37
C GLU A 75 25.80 -19.59 -2.16
N LYS A 76 24.60 -19.98 -1.69
CA LYS A 76 24.37 -20.77 -0.46
C LYS A 76 25.06 -20.17 0.77
N ASN A 77 25.12 -18.85 0.82
CA ASN A 77 25.78 -18.11 1.90
C ASN A 77 24.72 -17.65 2.94
N ASP A 78 24.31 -18.56 3.80
CA ASP A 78 23.23 -18.31 4.76
C ASP A 78 23.63 -17.29 5.83
N THR A 79 24.87 -17.28 6.28
CA THR A 79 25.36 -16.33 7.32
C THR A 79 25.31 -14.89 6.83
N THR A 80 25.77 -14.63 5.61
CA THR A 80 25.70 -13.28 5.00
C THR A 80 24.26 -12.86 4.73
N LYS A 81 23.42 -13.82 4.31
CA LYS A 81 21.99 -13.58 4.09
C LYS A 81 21.26 -13.18 5.37
N GLU A 82 21.49 -13.86 6.49
CA GLU A 82 20.92 -13.52 7.80
C GLU A 82 21.36 -12.13 8.28
N SER A 83 22.64 -11.83 8.15
CA SER A 83 23.17 -10.52 8.48
C SER A 83 22.55 -9.40 7.63
N PHE A 84 22.40 -9.64 6.33
CA PHE A 84 21.73 -8.72 5.40
C PHE A 84 20.28 -8.50 5.78
N LEU A 85 19.52 -9.56 6.09
CA LEU A 85 18.13 -9.46 6.52
C LEU A 85 17.99 -8.63 7.80
N SER A 86 18.86 -8.85 8.80
CA SER A 86 18.85 -8.07 10.04
C SER A 86 19.05 -6.57 9.78
N ILE A 87 19.96 -6.22 8.88
CA ILE A 87 20.19 -4.82 8.48
C ILE A 87 18.97 -4.25 7.77
N ILE A 88 18.37 -5.00 6.84
CA ILE A 88 17.18 -4.55 6.11
C ILE A 88 16.00 -4.31 7.05
N PHE A 89 15.73 -5.23 7.98
CA PHE A 89 14.67 -5.02 8.97
C PHE A 89 14.92 -3.77 9.82
N GLY A 90 16.17 -3.52 10.21
CA GLY A 90 16.56 -2.28 10.91
C GLY A 90 16.28 -1.02 10.08
N ILE A 91 16.64 -1.03 8.80
CA ILE A 91 16.40 0.10 7.88
C ILE A 91 14.87 0.33 7.73
N TYR A 92 14.09 -0.70 7.50
CA TYR A 92 12.63 -0.56 7.35
C TYR A 92 11.95 -0.11 8.64
N PHE A 93 12.45 -0.55 9.79
CA PHE A 93 11.99 -0.03 11.08
C PHE A 93 12.24 1.48 11.22
N LEU A 94 13.43 1.94 10.83
CA LEU A 94 13.75 3.38 10.82
C LEU A 94 12.89 4.16 9.84
N ILE A 95 12.63 3.62 8.65
CA ILE A 95 11.73 4.23 7.66
C ILE A 95 10.31 4.31 8.21
N ALA A 96 9.78 3.24 8.79
CA ALA A 96 8.47 3.24 9.40
C ALA A 96 8.36 4.29 10.53
N LEU A 97 9.37 4.40 11.37
CA LEU A 97 9.45 5.43 12.41
C LEU A 97 9.45 6.83 11.80
N LEU A 98 10.22 7.05 10.75
CA LEU A 98 10.30 8.33 10.05
C LEU A 98 8.94 8.68 9.41
N ILE A 99 8.26 7.73 8.77
CA ILE A 99 6.91 7.92 8.24
C ILE A 99 5.95 8.33 9.35
N ILE A 100 5.97 7.65 10.50
CA ILE A 100 5.13 8.00 11.65
C ILE A 100 5.40 9.43 12.11
N ILE A 101 6.66 9.83 12.26
CA ILE A 101 7.04 11.18 12.68
C ILE A 101 6.51 12.22 11.68
N VAL A 102 6.71 11.99 10.38
CA VAL A 102 6.21 12.89 9.31
C VAL A 102 4.69 12.97 9.35
N CYS A 103 4.01 11.84 9.51
CA CYS A 103 2.54 11.80 9.62
C CYS A 103 2.04 12.58 10.84
N VAL A 104 2.71 12.47 12.00
CA VAL A 104 2.35 13.24 13.19
C VAL A 104 2.51 14.74 12.96
N ILE A 105 3.62 15.17 12.36
CA ILE A 105 3.85 16.59 12.02
C ILE A 105 2.77 17.09 11.05
N LEU A 106 2.49 16.33 10.00
CA LEU A 106 1.46 16.68 9.02
C LEU A 106 0.08 16.75 9.66
N TYR A 107 -0.27 15.82 10.53
CA TYR A 107 -1.56 15.80 11.22
C TYR A 107 -1.83 17.11 11.99
N PHE A 108 -0.85 17.60 12.73
CA PHE A 108 -0.97 18.89 13.45
C PHE A 108 -0.97 20.09 12.50
N SER A 109 -0.30 19.97 11.36
CA SER A 109 -0.22 21.02 10.34
C SER A 109 -1.46 21.11 9.45
N LEU A 110 -2.31 20.06 9.37
CA LEU A 110 -3.48 20.01 8.48
C LEU A 110 -4.40 21.24 8.63
N ASN A 111 -4.63 21.71 9.86
CA ASN A 111 -5.45 22.90 10.08
C ASN A 111 -4.85 24.13 9.38
N ASN A 112 -3.54 24.36 9.56
CA ASN A 112 -2.87 25.55 9.02
C ASN A 112 -2.77 25.49 7.49
N ILE A 113 -2.54 24.27 6.94
CA ILE A 113 -2.39 24.07 5.50
C ILE A 113 -3.71 24.28 4.77
N PHE A 114 -4.82 23.78 5.34
CA PHE A 114 -6.11 23.73 4.64
C PHE A 114 -7.17 24.68 5.18
N SER A 115 -6.87 25.53 6.17
CA SER A 115 -7.83 26.50 6.75
C SER A 115 -8.40 27.49 5.73
N GLY A 116 -7.67 27.79 4.66
CA GLY A 116 -8.13 28.69 3.59
C GLY A 116 -8.92 28.01 2.46
N SER A 117 -8.92 26.66 2.41
CA SER A 117 -9.45 25.89 1.26
C SER A 117 -10.56 24.91 1.65
N LEU A 118 -10.60 24.44 2.88
CA LEU A 118 -11.56 23.47 3.37
C LEU A 118 -12.42 24.05 4.50
N SER A 119 -13.68 23.64 4.56
CA SER A 119 -14.57 23.95 5.68
C SER A 119 -14.11 23.24 6.96
N LEU A 120 -14.57 23.70 8.12
CA LEU A 120 -14.26 23.08 9.41
C LEU A 120 -14.68 21.60 9.48
N GLU A 121 -15.78 21.24 8.84
CA GLU A 121 -16.25 19.84 8.77
C GLU A 121 -15.33 18.99 7.88
N GLN A 122 -14.93 19.54 6.73
CA GLN A 122 -13.98 18.88 5.82
C GLN A 122 -12.60 18.68 6.46
N ILE A 123 -12.12 19.64 7.26
CA ILE A 123 -10.86 19.49 8.02
C ILE A 123 -10.98 18.38 9.07
N LYS A 124 -12.12 18.27 9.76
CA LYS A 124 -12.36 17.18 10.71
C LYS A 124 -12.37 15.81 10.00
N LEU A 125 -13.02 15.73 8.84
CA LEU A 125 -13.01 14.53 8.00
C LEU A 125 -11.59 14.20 7.54
N ALA A 126 -10.86 15.17 7.00
CA ALA A 126 -9.48 15.00 6.57
C ALA A 126 -8.58 14.43 7.67
N LYS A 127 -8.70 14.93 8.90
CA LYS A 127 -7.95 14.42 10.05
C LYS A 127 -8.26 12.98 10.38
N ARG A 128 -9.53 12.58 10.35
CA ARG A 128 -9.93 11.17 10.59
C ARG A 128 -9.38 10.26 9.50
N LEU A 129 -9.55 10.65 8.24
CA LEU A 129 -9.02 9.90 7.11
C LEU A 129 -7.50 9.80 7.16
N PHE A 130 -6.82 10.90 7.51
CA PHE A 130 -5.36 10.95 7.57
C PHE A 130 -4.77 9.97 8.58
N ILE A 131 -5.40 9.80 9.76
CA ILE A 131 -4.97 8.82 10.76
C ILE A 131 -5.07 7.39 10.19
N ILE A 132 -6.20 7.05 9.56
CA ILE A 132 -6.42 5.71 9.00
C ILE A 132 -5.42 5.43 7.87
N ILE A 133 -5.25 6.39 6.97
CA ILE A 133 -4.33 6.28 5.84
C ILE A 133 -2.88 6.19 6.32
N SER A 134 -2.48 6.99 7.32
CA SER A 134 -1.13 6.94 7.90
C SER A 134 -0.82 5.58 8.52
N ALA A 135 -1.78 4.98 9.22
CA ALA A 135 -1.65 3.62 9.73
C ALA A 135 -1.50 2.60 8.60
N SER A 136 -2.32 2.72 7.54
CA SER A 136 -2.25 1.84 6.37
C SER A 136 -0.87 1.91 5.68
N ILE A 137 -0.34 3.11 5.47
CA ILE A 137 0.97 3.32 4.84
C ILE A 137 2.07 2.67 5.67
N THR A 138 2.06 2.89 6.97
CA THR A 138 3.07 2.31 7.87
C THR A 138 3.05 0.78 7.82
N LEU A 139 1.85 0.18 7.80
CA LEU A 139 1.69 -1.28 7.69
C LEU A 139 2.14 -1.80 6.32
N THR A 140 1.76 -1.16 5.24
CA THR A 140 2.19 -1.57 3.88
C THR A 140 3.68 -1.46 3.70
N THR A 141 4.32 -0.43 4.26
CA THR A 141 5.79 -0.30 4.23
C THR A 141 6.46 -1.47 4.96
N ILE A 142 5.96 -1.87 6.12
CA ILE A 142 6.49 -3.06 6.82
C ILE A 142 6.22 -4.33 6.00
N GLY A 143 5.02 -4.48 5.43
CA GLY A 143 4.64 -5.63 4.61
C GLY A 143 5.47 -5.77 3.32
N SER A 144 5.91 -4.65 2.73
CA SER A 144 6.70 -4.65 1.49
C SER A 144 8.04 -5.38 1.63
N VAL A 145 8.62 -5.41 2.83
CA VAL A 145 9.84 -6.20 3.13
C VAL A 145 9.60 -7.70 2.88
N PHE A 146 8.50 -8.23 3.43
CA PHE A 146 8.19 -9.66 3.28
C PHE A 146 7.90 -10.01 1.83
N SER A 147 7.16 -9.17 1.13
CA SER A 147 6.88 -9.35 -0.30
C SER A 147 8.17 -9.33 -1.14
N ALA A 148 9.11 -8.44 -0.83
CA ALA A 148 10.40 -8.37 -1.50
C ALA A 148 11.26 -9.60 -1.20
N ILE A 149 11.28 -10.10 0.05
CA ILE A 149 11.99 -11.32 0.44
C ILE A 149 11.44 -12.53 -0.31
N ILE A 150 10.12 -12.71 -0.34
CA ILE A 150 9.45 -13.81 -1.04
C ILE A 150 9.80 -13.77 -2.55
N SER A 151 9.80 -12.58 -3.13
CA SER A 151 10.20 -12.37 -4.54
C SER A 151 11.69 -12.68 -4.77
N GLY A 152 12.56 -12.39 -3.79
CA GLY A 152 13.98 -12.75 -3.81
C GLY A 152 14.24 -14.26 -3.78
N TYR A 153 13.34 -15.05 -3.20
CA TYR A 153 13.33 -16.50 -3.30
C TYR A 153 12.72 -17.03 -4.61
N GLU A 154 12.48 -16.15 -5.58
CA GLU A 154 11.93 -16.48 -6.91
C GLU A 154 10.51 -17.10 -6.86
N LYS A 155 9.79 -16.95 -5.73
CA LYS A 155 8.41 -17.42 -5.59
C LYS A 155 7.42 -16.41 -6.17
N PHE A 156 7.61 -16.08 -7.45
CA PHE A 156 6.83 -15.03 -8.14
C PHE A 156 5.34 -15.34 -8.21
N ILE A 157 4.96 -16.61 -8.40
CA ILE A 157 3.54 -17.00 -8.45
C ILE A 157 2.88 -16.69 -7.12
N PHE A 158 3.49 -17.05 -5.99
CA PHE A 158 2.94 -16.80 -4.67
C PHE A 158 2.78 -15.30 -4.41
N SER A 159 3.85 -14.53 -4.59
CA SER A 159 3.83 -13.07 -4.37
C SER A 159 2.73 -12.38 -5.21
N ARG A 160 2.61 -12.75 -6.50
CA ARG A 160 1.60 -12.15 -7.38
C ARG A 160 0.17 -12.64 -7.12
N SER A 161 0.01 -13.87 -6.65
CA SER A 161 -1.29 -14.37 -6.22
C SER A 161 -1.81 -13.62 -5.00
N VAL A 162 -0.94 -13.30 -4.04
CA VAL A 162 -1.31 -12.47 -2.88
C VAL A 162 -1.80 -11.10 -3.34
N VAL A 163 -1.06 -10.42 -4.24
CA VAL A 163 -1.48 -9.12 -4.80
C VAL A 163 -2.86 -9.23 -5.47
N LEU A 164 -3.09 -10.28 -6.25
CA LEU A 164 -4.35 -10.47 -6.96
C LEU A 164 -5.52 -10.71 -5.99
N VAL A 165 -5.31 -11.53 -4.96
CA VAL A 165 -6.32 -11.79 -3.92
C VAL A 165 -6.62 -10.52 -3.13
N THR A 166 -5.61 -9.75 -2.73
CA THR A 166 -5.81 -8.50 -2.00
C THR A 166 -6.52 -7.44 -2.85
N THR A 167 -6.23 -7.36 -4.16
CA THR A 167 -6.95 -6.47 -5.10
C THR A 167 -8.42 -6.85 -5.21
N LEU A 168 -8.74 -8.14 -5.36
CA LEU A 168 -10.12 -8.62 -5.41
C LEU A 168 -10.85 -8.40 -4.09
N LEU A 169 -10.18 -8.67 -2.96
CA LEU A 169 -10.74 -8.44 -1.64
C LEU A 169 -11.07 -6.95 -1.42
N ASN A 170 -10.14 -6.06 -1.80
CA ASN A 170 -10.35 -4.61 -1.75
C ASN A 170 -11.58 -4.20 -2.59
N ALA A 171 -11.69 -4.71 -3.82
CA ALA A 171 -12.81 -4.43 -4.69
C ALA A 171 -14.15 -4.90 -4.10
N LEU A 172 -14.21 -6.12 -3.57
CA LEU A 172 -15.41 -6.67 -2.94
C LEU A 172 -15.83 -5.90 -1.70
N LEU A 173 -14.87 -5.55 -0.83
CA LEU A 173 -15.14 -4.74 0.36
C LEU A 173 -15.60 -3.34 -0.01
N THR A 174 -14.98 -2.73 -1.02
CA THR A 174 -15.40 -1.41 -1.53
C THR A 174 -16.81 -1.44 -2.07
N LEU A 175 -17.19 -2.46 -2.85
CA LEU A 175 -18.57 -2.66 -3.30
C LEU A 175 -19.53 -2.81 -2.12
N GLY A 176 -19.16 -3.61 -1.12
CA GLY A 176 -19.98 -3.80 0.07
C GLY A 176 -20.24 -2.47 0.81
N VAL A 177 -19.20 -1.66 0.99
CA VAL A 177 -19.35 -0.35 1.64
C VAL A 177 -20.18 0.62 0.81
N LEU A 178 -20.00 0.64 -0.51
CA LEU A 178 -20.79 1.50 -1.40
C LEU A 178 -22.29 1.19 -1.36
N ILE A 179 -22.66 -0.09 -1.16
CA ILE A 179 -24.07 -0.51 -1.11
C ILE A 179 -24.69 -0.26 0.27
N ILE A 180 -23.94 -0.48 1.36
CA ILE A 180 -24.49 -0.47 2.73
C ILE A 180 -24.44 0.94 3.34
N SER A 181 -23.30 1.60 3.28
CA SER A 181 -23.07 2.90 3.93
C SER A 181 -21.85 3.59 3.30
N PRO A 182 -22.02 4.35 2.21
CA PRO A 182 -20.93 4.99 1.50
C PRO A 182 -20.36 6.17 2.30
N THR A 183 -19.31 5.92 3.07
CA THR A 183 -18.58 6.95 3.81
C THR A 183 -17.08 6.87 3.49
N ALA A 184 -16.44 8.04 3.45
CA ALA A 184 -15.01 8.13 3.18
C ALA A 184 -14.17 7.41 4.25
N GLU A 185 -14.64 7.42 5.51
CA GLU A 185 -13.99 6.71 6.60
C GLU A 185 -14.00 5.19 6.38
N LEU A 186 -15.13 4.61 6.02
CA LEU A 186 -15.22 3.17 5.77
C LEU A 186 -14.37 2.75 4.57
N LEU A 187 -14.34 3.55 3.50
CA LEU A 187 -13.45 3.30 2.37
C LEU A 187 -11.97 3.32 2.79
N SER A 188 -11.58 4.26 3.65
CA SER A 188 -10.21 4.30 4.18
C SER A 188 -9.92 3.13 5.14
N MET A 189 -10.92 2.67 5.91
CA MET A 189 -10.76 1.47 6.76
C MET A 189 -10.55 0.19 5.94
N ILE A 190 -11.14 0.09 4.75
CA ILE A 190 -10.87 -1.04 3.85
C ILE A 190 -9.39 -1.09 3.49
N THR A 191 -8.79 0.05 3.12
CA THR A 191 -7.36 0.08 2.79
C THR A 191 -6.50 -0.36 3.97
N LEU A 192 -6.87 0.02 5.20
CA LEU A 192 -6.19 -0.40 6.41
C LEU A 192 -6.34 -1.92 6.65
N VAL A 193 -7.53 -2.47 6.50
CA VAL A 193 -7.77 -3.92 6.66
C VAL A 193 -7.00 -4.72 5.61
N VAL A 194 -7.03 -4.26 4.35
CA VAL A 194 -6.29 -4.90 3.27
C VAL A 194 -4.78 -4.82 3.49
N SER A 195 -4.28 -3.72 4.09
CA SER A 195 -2.86 -3.61 4.46
C SER A 195 -2.40 -4.71 5.43
N PHE A 196 -3.25 -5.15 6.35
CA PHE A 196 -2.95 -6.30 7.23
C PHE A 196 -2.83 -7.62 6.47
N THR A 197 -3.57 -7.79 5.38
CA THR A 197 -3.50 -9.03 4.59
C THR A 197 -2.28 -9.08 3.65
N SER A 198 -1.58 -7.98 3.50
CA SER A 198 -0.36 -7.87 2.67
C SER A 198 0.92 -8.20 3.45
N ILE A 199 0.85 -8.41 4.77
CA ILE A 199 1.95 -8.81 5.66
C ILE A 199 2.01 -10.33 5.77
#